data_6535273a5787363132a4f3ab6185368c
#
_entry.id   6535273a5787363132a4f3ab6185368c
#
_cell.length_a   1.000
_cell.length_b   1.000
_cell.length_c   1.000
_cell.angle_alpha   90.00
_cell.angle_beta   90.00
_cell.angle_gamma   90.00
#
_symmetry.space_group_name_H-M   'P 1'
#
loop_
_entity.id
_entity.type
_entity.pdbx_description
1 polymer ?
#
loop_
_entity_poly.entity_id
_entity_poly.type
_entity_poly.pdbx_seq_one_letter_code
_entity_poly.pdbx_strand_id
1 'polypeptide(L)'
;LGNLISDAYRYAAEKALGEKIDVAIVPSGVIRDTYPKGSITVENVFNSLSLGKGPDDISGNPLIHVYITQKELMFMMEIDASISDYIKTSRFYMSGLHFKYNPHRVLMNKIFEIYFVDDNNKHYAVDDSRMFSAVLDLYTWNMFNSAQYRVKGIMKVQPKNRIGDKYKNIN
;
A
#
# COMPACT_ATOMS: atom_id res chain seq x y z
N LEU A 1 -13.41 -5.33 4.29
CA LEU A 1 -13.01 -5.76 2.94
C LEU A 1 -11.59 -5.30 2.61
N GLY A 2 -11.23 -4.02 2.85
CA GLY A 2 -9.91 -3.49 2.50
C GLY A 2 -8.74 -4.29 3.07
N ASN A 3 -8.79 -4.67 4.35
CA ASN A 3 -7.75 -5.51 4.95
C ASN A 3 -7.64 -6.89 4.26
N LEU A 4 -8.78 -7.51 3.91
CA LEU A 4 -8.78 -8.77 3.17
C LEU A 4 -8.11 -8.63 1.80
N ILE A 5 -8.34 -7.53 1.11
CA ILE A 5 -7.72 -7.27 -0.20
C ILE A 5 -6.22 -7.01 -0.04
N SER A 6 -5.79 -6.24 0.97
CA SER A 6 -4.36 -6.04 1.24
C SER A 6 -3.64 -7.34 1.61
N ASP A 7 -4.29 -8.22 2.39
CA ASP A 7 -3.77 -9.56 2.68
C ASP A 7 -3.67 -10.42 1.42
N ALA A 8 -4.67 -10.35 0.53
CA ALA A 8 -4.67 -11.07 -0.73
C ALA A 8 -3.56 -10.58 -1.68
N TYR A 9 -3.29 -9.28 -1.75
CA TYR A 9 -2.17 -8.73 -2.53
C TYR A 9 -0.83 -9.26 -2.01
N ARG A 10 -0.64 -9.22 -0.67
CA ARG A 10 0.57 -9.73 -0.04
C ARG A 10 0.77 -11.21 -0.33
N TYR A 11 -0.26 -12.02 -0.11
CA TYR A 11 -0.23 -13.46 -0.36
C TYR A 11 0.08 -13.79 -1.83
N ALA A 12 -0.57 -13.10 -2.78
CA ALA A 12 -0.38 -13.33 -4.20
C ALA A 12 1.07 -13.00 -4.63
N ALA A 13 1.61 -11.89 -4.14
CA ALA A 13 2.98 -11.49 -4.42
C ALA A 13 3.99 -12.46 -3.79
N GLU A 14 3.81 -12.87 -2.54
CA GLU A 14 4.67 -13.86 -1.87
C GLU A 14 4.69 -15.19 -2.61
N LYS A 15 3.52 -15.64 -3.08
CA LYS A 15 3.40 -16.87 -3.88
C LYS A 15 4.07 -16.76 -5.24
N ALA A 16 3.94 -15.63 -5.92
CA ALA A 16 4.51 -15.42 -7.25
C ALA A 16 6.04 -15.26 -7.22
N LEU A 17 6.56 -14.58 -6.20
CA LEU A 17 7.99 -14.26 -6.09
C LEU A 17 8.79 -15.30 -5.29
N GLY A 18 8.13 -16.16 -4.50
CA GLY A 18 8.79 -17.14 -3.63
C GLY A 18 9.53 -16.51 -2.44
N GLU A 19 9.24 -15.24 -2.11
CA GLU A 19 9.86 -14.53 -0.99
C GLU A 19 8.80 -13.78 -0.15
N LYS A 20 9.13 -13.50 1.12
CA LYS A 20 8.25 -12.74 2.00
C LYS A 20 8.18 -11.27 1.59
N ILE A 21 6.98 -10.72 1.62
CA ILE A 21 6.69 -9.32 1.39
C ILE A 21 6.45 -8.63 2.75
N ASP A 22 7.14 -7.54 3.01
CA ASP A 22 7.00 -6.80 4.28
C ASP A 22 5.63 -6.12 4.38
N VAL A 23 5.17 -5.49 3.30
CA VAL A 23 3.92 -4.72 3.32
C VAL A 23 3.16 -4.79 1.99
N ALA A 24 1.84 -4.91 2.06
CA ALA A 24 0.96 -4.64 0.93
C ALA A 24 0.09 -3.42 1.22
N ILE A 25 -0.13 -2.56 0.22
CA ILE A 25 -0.84 -1.30 0.37
C ILE A 25 -1.96 -1.21 -0.67
N VAL A 26 -3.19 -0.97 -0.20
CA VAL A 26 -4.39 -0.86 -1.03
C VAL A 26 -5.15 0.40 -0.64
N PRO A 27 -5.32 1.39 -1.52
CA PRO A 27 -6.17 2.54 -1.22
C PRO A 27 -7.65 2.16 -1.35
N SER A 28 -8.49 2.78 -0.53
CA SER A 28 -9.95 2.56 -0.62
C SER A 28 -10.52 2.91 -2.00
N GLY A 29 -9.86 3.78 -2.74
CA GLY A 29 -10.28 4.21 -4.08
C GLY A 29 -10.28 3.10 -5.15
N VAL A 30 -9.49 2.03 -4.98
CA VAL A 30 -9.50 0.88 -5.92
C VAL A 30 -10.60 -0.12 -5.60
N ILE A 31 -11.18 -0.07 -4.39
CA ILE A 31 -12.25 -0.97 -3.97
C ILE A 31 -13.58 -0.45 -4.50
N ARG A 32 -14.20 -1.19 -5.41
CA ARG A 32 -15.36 -0.71 -6.20
C ARG A 32 -16.68 -1.31 -5.78
N ASP A 33 -16.66 -2.39 -5.00
CA ASP A 33 -17.86 -3.07 -4.54
C ASP A 33 -17.67 -3.64 -3.13
N THR A 34 -18.74 -4.14 -2.55
CA THR A 34 -18.76 -4.77 -1.21
C THR A 34 -19.19 -6.23 -1.33
N TYR A 35 -18.84 -7.04 -0.36
CA TYR A 35 -19.29 -8.42 -0.33
C TYR A 35 -20.64 -8.52 0.37
N PRO A 36 -21.62 -9.22 -0.24
CA PRO A 36 -22.91 -9.49 0.40
C PRO A 36 -22.73 -10.49 1.55
N LYS A 37 -23.70 -10.51 2.45
CA LYS A 37 -23.77 -11.55 3.48
C LYS A 37 -24.11 -12.89 2.81
N GLY A 38 -23.34 -13.93 3.11
CA GLY A 38 -23.52 -15.28 2.61
C GLY A 38 -22.34 -15.74 1.73
N SER A 39 -22.63 -16.54 0.72
CA SER A 39 -21.61 -17.05 -0.19
C SER A 39 -21.07 -15.95 -1.10
N ILE A 40 -19.75 -15.87 -1.19
CA ILE A 40 -19.06 -14.94 -2.07
C ILE A 40 -18.69 -15.65 -3.36
N THR A 41 -19.13 -15.10 -4.49
CA THR A 41 -18.84 -15.64 -5.82
C THR A 41 -17.58 -15.03 -6.42
N VAL A 42 -17.03 -15.66 -7.46
CA VAL A 42 -15.91 -15.10 -8.25
C VAL A 42 -16.29 -13.73 -8.82
N GLU A 43 -17.53 -13.55 -9.23
CA GLU A 43 -18.04 -12.27 -9.73
C GLU A 43 -17.98 -11.17 -8.64
N ASN A 44 -18.36 -11.47 -7.40
CA ASN A 44 -18.24 -10.52 -6.29
C ASN A 44 -16.78 -10.09 -6.09
N VAL A 45 -15.85 -11.05 -6.15
CA VAL A 45 -14.42 -10.74 -6.02
C VAL A 45 -13.95 -9.89 -7.19
N PHE A 46 -14.28 -10.25 -8.42
CA PHE A 46 -13.94 -9.48 -9.62
C PHE A 46 -14.47 -8.04 -9.54
N ASN A 47 -15.74 -7.86 -9.21
CA ASN A 47 -16.38 -6.55 -9.13
C ASN A 47 -15.73 -5.66 -8.04
N SER A 48 -15.23 -6.25 -6.96
CA SER A 48 -14.57 -5.48 -5.91
C SER A 48 -13.26 -4.80 -6.35
N LEU A 49 -12.62 -5.30 -7.41
CA LEU A 49 -11.34 -4.79 -7.95
C LEU A 49 -11.41 -4.54 -9.48
N SER A 50 -12.57 -4.21 -10.00
CA SER A 50 -12.85 -4.09 -11.43
C SER A 50 -12.30 -2.83 -12.13
N LEU A 51 -11.35 -2.12 -11.52
CA LEU A 51 -10.76 -0.92 -12.10
C LEU A 51 -9.81 -1.23 -13.25
N GLY A 52 -10.16 -0.69 -14.42
CA GLY A 52 -9.24 -0.55 -15.55
C GLY A 52 -8.73 -1.84 -16.16
N LYS A 53 -7.75 -1.67 -17.02
CA LYS A 53 -6.91 -2.73 -17.59
C LYS A 53 -5.45 -2.41 -17.34
N GLY A 54 -4.65 -3.44 -17.13
CA GLY A 54 -3.21 -3.32 -17.09
C GLY A 54 -2.61 -3.05 -18.49
N PRO A 55 -1.30 -2.76 -18.55
CA PRO A 55 -0.58 -2.63 -19.81
C PRO A 55 -0.59 -3.93 -20.65
N ASP A 56 -0.88 -5.07 -20.02
CA ASP A 56 -1.04 -6.40 -20.59
C ASP A 56 -2.44 -6.67 -21.18
N ASP A 57 -3.31 -5.65 -21.19
CA ASP A 57 -4.71 -5.69 -21.62
C ASP A 57 -5.59 -6.65 -20.78
N ILE A 58 -5.09 -7.15 -19.66
CA ILE A 58 -5.85 -7.95 -18.70
C ILE A 58 -6.67 -7.04 -17.80
N SER A 59 -7.91 -7.44 -17.49
CA SER A 59 -8.78 -6.69 -16.56
C SER A 59 -8.17 -6.62 -15.16
N GLY A 60 -8.23 -5.44 -14.56
CA GLY A 60 -7.59 -5.12 -13.29
C GLY A 60 -6.20 -4.49 -13.48
N ASN A 61 -5.71 -3.85 -12.42
CA ASN A 61 -4.36 -3.30 -12.45
C ASN A 61 -3.35 -4.35 -11.98
N PRO A 62 -2.22 -4.52 -12.67
CA PRO A 62 -1.18 -5.45 -12.23
C PRO A 62 -0.61 -5.03 -10.88
N LEU A 63 -0.22 -6.02 -10.08
CA LEU A 63 0.55 -5.78 -8.87
C LEU A 63 2.00 -5.44 -9.26
N ILE A 64 2.55 -4.46 -8.59
CA ILE A 64 3.96 -4.10 -8.70
C ILE A 64 4.67 -4.36 -7.38
N HIS A 65 5.87 -4.87 -7.46
CA HIS A 65 6.76 -5.10 -6.32
C HIS A 65 7.91 -4.09 -6.36
N VAL A 66 8.08 -3.37 -5.26
CA VAL A 66 9.10 -2.33 -5.12
C VAL A 66 9.75 -2.39 -3.75
N TYR A 67 10.92 -1.77 -3.62
CA TYR A 67 11.54 -1.55 -2.32
C TYR A 67 11.47 -0.08 -1.96
N ILE A 68 11.10 0.20 -0.71
CA ILE A 68 10.94 1.55 -0.16
C ILE A 68 11.64 1.67 1.19
N THR A 69 12.01 2.87 1.55
CA THR A 69 12.64 3.17 2.84
C THR A 69 11.59 3.31 3.94
N GLN A 70 12.02 3.21 5.20
CA GLN A 70 11.17 3.50 6.35
C GLN A 70 10.53 4.89 6.26
N LYS A 71 11.30 5.91 5.84
CA LYS A 71 10.80 7.28 5.69
C LYS A 71 9.68 7.39 4.67
N GLU A 72 9.78 6.65 3.57
CA GLU A 72 8.74 6.59 2.55
C GLU A 72 7.50 5.85 3.05
N LEU A 73 7.66 4.75 3.80
CA LEU A 73 6.56 4.07 4.49
C LEU A 73 5.84 5.01 5.46
N MET A 74 6.58 5.69 6.34
CA MET A 74 5.99 6.66 7.27
C MET A 74 5.24 7.77 6.54
N PHE A 75 5.79 8.27 5.43
CA PHE A 75 5.12 9.30 4.62
C PHE A 75 3.79 8.80 4.04
N MET A 76 3.74 7.56 3.54
CA MET A 76 2.49 6.97 3.04
C MET A 76 1.44 6.85 4.15
N MET A 77 1.85 6.42 5.35
CA MET A 77 0.94 6.35 6.51
C MET A 77 0.51 7.73 7.01
N GLU A 78 1.39 8.74 6.93
CA GLU A 78 1.03 10.12 7.25
C GLU A 78 -0.03 10.67 6.28
N ILE A 79 0.02 10.30 5.01
CA ILE A 79 -1.06 10.62 4.06
C ILE A 79 -2.37 10.00 4.54
N ASP A 80 -2.38 8.72 4.92
CA ASP A 80 -3.59 8.09 5.45
C ASP A 80 -4.08 8.79 6.72
N ALA A 81 -3.23 8.94 7.73
CA ALA A 81 -3.60 9.52 9.02
C ALA A 81 -4.00 11.00 8.95
N SER A 82 -3.51 11.75 7.97
CA SER A 82 -3.69 13.21 7.87
C SER A 82 -4.74 13.62 6.84
N ILE A 83 -4.92 12.86 5.77
CA ILE A 83 -5.72 13.28 4.60
C ILE A 83 -7.00 12.46 4.45
N SER A 84 -7.02 11.20 4.89
CA SER A 84 -8.15 10.30 4.66
C SER A 84 -9.47 10.77 5.31
N ASP A 85 -9.40 11.57 6.36
CA ASP A 85 -10.59 12.16 6.98
C ASP A 85 -11.27 13.20 6.08
N TYR A 86 -10.50 13.85 5.22
CA TYR A 86 -10.99 14.85 4.24
C TYR A 86 -11.26 14.22 2.87
N ILE A 87 -10.43 13.28 2.45
CA ILE A 87 -10.52 12.58 1.17
C ILE A 87 -10.59 11.08 1.44
N LYS A 88 -11.79 10.55 1.58
CA LYS A 88 -12.01 9.14 1.97
C LYS A 88 -11.38 8.12 1.03
N THR A 89 -11.24 8.46 -0.25
CA THR A 89 -10.59 7.59 -1.26
C THR A 89 -9.07 7.48 -1.08
N SER A 90 -8.46 8.34 -0.26
CA SER A 90 -7.03 8.27 0.09
C SER A 90 -6.74 7.45 1.34
N ARG A 91 -7.74 6.80 1.94
CA ARG A 91 -7.51 5.85 3.02
C ARG A 91 -6.79 4.61 2.51
N PHE A 92 -5.77 4.19 3.25
CA PHE A 92 -5.01 2.98 2.92
C PHE A 92 -5.35 1.82 3.86
N TYR A 93 -5.47 0.64 3.26
CA TYR A 93 -5.48 -0.64 3.96
C TYR A 93 -4.11 -1.28 3.77
N MET A 94 -3.50 -1.74 4.85
CA MET A 94 -2.14 -2.28 4.83
C MET A 94 -2.12 -3.67 5.45
N SER A 95 -1.38 -4.58 4.82
CA SER A 95 -1.08 -5.90 5.34
C SER A 95 0.39 -5.97 5.73
N GLY A 96 0.70 -6.59 6.86
CA GLY A 96 2.06 -6.79 7.36
C GLY A 96 2.62 -5.66 8.21
N LEU A 97 2.12 -4.45 8.11
CA LEU A 97 2.61 -3.28 8.83
C LEU A 97 1.52 -2.69 9.71
N HIS A 98 1.90 -2.29 10.91
CA HIS A 98 1.05 -1.60 11.88
C HIS A 98 1.65 -0.27 12.27
N PHE A 99 0.81 0.66 12.69
CA PHE A 99 1.26 1.96 13.17
C PHE A 99 0.37 2.50 14.28
N LYS A 100 0.95 3.36 15.11
CA LYS A 100 0.22 4.15 16.09
C LYS A 100 0.25 5.61 15.68
N TYR A 101 -0.88 6.28 15.82
CA TYR A 101 -0.99 7.69 15.48
C TYR A 101 -1.80 8.45 16.53
N ASN A 102 -1.57 9.75 16.61
CA ASN A 102 -2.35 10.66 17.43
C ASN A 102 -3.10 11.64 16.51
N PRO A 103 -4.46 11.58 16.45
CA PRO A 103 -5.25 12.41 15.56
C PRO A 103 -5.16 13.91 15.88
N HIS A 104 -4.80 14.27 17.12
CA HIS A 104 -4.70 15.65 17.58
C HIS A 104 -3.37 16.34 17.24
N ARG A 105 -2.40 15.61 16.67
CA ARG A 105 -1.16 16.22 16.21
C ARG A 105 -1.32 16.94 14.87
N VAL A 106 -0.36 17.77 14.55
CA VAL A 106 -0.32 18.55 13.30
C VAL A 106 -0.34 17.60 12.09
N LEU A 107 -0.97 18.02 11.00
CA LEU A 107 -0.98 17.32 9.73
C LEU A 107 0.45 16.92 9.32
N MET A 108 0.60 15.74 8.76
CA MET A 108 1.88 15.12 8.35
C MET A 108 2.88 14.91 9.50
N ASN A 109 2.38 14.84 10.75
CA ASN A 109 3.16 14.49 11.95
C ASN A 109 2.30 13.74 12.98
N LYS A 110 1.34 12.94 12.51
CA LYS A 110 0.42 12.19 13.37
C LYS A 110 0.98 10.83 13.77
N ILE A 111 1.78 10.19 12.92
CA ILE A 111 2.39 8.89 13.18
C ILE A 111 3.56 9.07 14.16
N PHE A 112 3.66 8.19 15.15
CA PHE A 112 4.76 8.19 16.10
C PHE A 112 5.43 6.83 16.29
N GLU A 113 4.83 5.77 15.81
CA GLU A 113 5.39 4.42 15.88
C GLU A 113 4.90 3.58 14.69
N ILE A 114 5.82 2.86 14.06
CA ILE A 114 5.52 1.83 13.07
C ILE A 114 6.21 0.53 13.48
N TYR A 115 5.54 -0.60 13.29
CA TYR A 115 6.05 -1.91 13.68
C TYR A 115 5.47 -3.02 12.83
N PHE A 116 6.19 -4.13 12.75
CA PHE A 116 5.71 -5.38 12.18
C PHE A 116 5.26 -6.33 13.28
N VAL A 117 4.35 -7.22 12.95
CA VAL A 117 3.89 -8.29 13.85
C VAL A 117 4.13 -9.62 13.15
N ASP A 118 4.81 -10.55 13.81
CA ASP A 118 5.00 -11.90 13.29
C ASP A 118 3.80 -12.83 13.61
N ASP A 119 3.88 -14.05 13.11
CA ASP A 119 2.85 -15.08 13.29
C ASP A 119 2.65 -15.45 14.78
N ASN A 120 3.60 -15.15 15.66
CA ASN A 120 3.52 -15.34 17.10
C ASN A 120 3.04 -14.09 17.85
N ASN A 121 2.52 -13.10 17.13
CA ASN A 121 2.04 -11.83 17.67
C ASN A 121 3.13 -10.99 18.37
N LYS A 122 4.41 -11.20 18.01
CA LYS A 122 5.54 -10.43 18.52
C LYS A 122 5.78 -9.20 17.66
N HIS A 123 5.95 -8.07 18.33
CA HIS A 123 6.19 -6.78 17.68
C HIS A 123 7.68 -6.57 17.40
N TYR A 124 7.98 -6.11 16.20
CA TYR A 124 9.33 -5.74 15.76
C TYR A 124 9.33 -4.29 15.33
N ALA A 125 10.22 -3.50 15.91
CA ALA A 125 10.44 -2.13 15.44
C ALA A 125 10.92 -2.14 13.99
N VAL A 126 10.53 -1.13 13.25
CA VAL A 126 11.01 -0.92 11.89
C VAL A 126 12.44 -0.39 11.96
N ASP A 127 13.36 -1.10 11.32
CA ASP A 127 14.76 -0.69 11.21
C ASP A 127 14.94 0.23 10.00
N ASP A 128 15.46 1.44 10.22
CA ASP A 128 15.68 2.44 9.17
C ASP A 128 16.90 2.17 8.29
N SER A 129 17.72 1.20 8.65
CA SER A 129 18.90 0.79 7.89
C SER A 129 18.60 -0.10 6.69
N ARG A 130 17.37 -0.68 6.60
CA ARG A 130 16.98 -1.60 5.53
C ARG A 130 15.91 -1.03 4.61
N MET A 131 15.85 -1.61 3.41
CA MET A 131 14.74 -1.43 2.49
C MET A 131 13.59 -2.38 2.84
N PHE A 132 12.36 -1.94 2.62
CA PHE A 132 11.15 -2.72 2.84
C PHE A 132 10.55 -3.14 1.51
N SER A 133 10.31 -4.43 1.40
CA SER A 133 9.60 -5.04 0.27
C SER A 133 8.12 -4.65 0.33
N ALA A 134 7.63 -3.95 -0.67
CA ALA A 134 6.26 -3.46 -0.73
C ALA A 134 5.56 -3.90 -2.02
N VAL A 135 4.30 -4.31 -1.91
CA VAL A 135 3.43 -4.58 -3.06
C VAL A 135 2.22 -3.67 -3.06
N LEU A 136 1.90 -3.14 -4.22
CA LEU A 136 0.73 -2.31 -4.47
C LEU A 136 0.32 -2.49 -5.95
N ASP A 137 -0.88 -2.05 -6.31
CA ASP A 137 -1.28 -2.07 -7.72
C ASP A 137 -0.72 -0.85 -8.48
N LEU A 138 -0.65 -0.96 -9.79
CA LEU A 138 -0.14 0.08 -10.69
C LEU A 138 -0.95 1.38 -10.59
N TYR A 139 -2.26 1.30 -10.37
CA TYR A 139 -3.10 2.48 -10.18
C TYR A 139 -2.69 3.26 -8.92
N THR A 140 -2.49 2.55 -7.82
CA THR A 140 -2.02 3.12 -6.56
C THR A 140 -0.69 3.83 -6.74
N TRP A 141 0.24 3.21 -7.47
CA TRP A 141 1.52 3.82 -7.79
C TRP A 141 1.36 5.12 -8.59
N ASN A 142 0.53 5.10 -9.63
CA ASN A 142 0.27 6.28 -10.46
C ASN A 142 -0.42 7.41 -9.67
N MET A 143 -1.30 7.04 -8.74
CA MET A 143 -1.93 8.00 -7.82
C MET A 143 -0.90 8.68 -6.93
N PHE A 144 0.03 7.92 -6.35
CA PHE A 144 1.14 8.49 -5.56
C PHE A 144 2.01 9.44 -6.38
N ASN A 145 2.39 9.03 -7.57
CA ASN A 145 3.18 9.89 -8.46
C ASN A 145 2.47 11.21 -8.77
N SER A 146 1.18 11.15 -9.05
CA SER A 146 0.37 12.35 -9.33
C SER A 146 0.24 13.25 -8.09
N ALA A 147 0.04 12.66 -6.91
CA ALA A 147 -0.02 13.40 -5.65
C ALA A 147 1.31 14.09 -5.32
N GLN A 148 2.44 13.39 -5.47
CA GLN A 148 3.78 13.94 -5.24
C GLN A 148 4.08 15.14 -6.15
N TYR A 149 3.63 15.09 -7.40
CA TYR A 149 3.82 16.19 -8.36
C TYR A 149 3.09 17.46 -7.91
N ARG A 150 1.93 17.33 -7.29
CA ARG A 150 1.12 18.46 -6.79
C ARG A 150 1.68 19.05 -5.50
N VAL A 151 2.33 18.25 -4.68
CA VAL A 151 2.87 18.66 -3.37
C VAL A 151 4.37 18.91 -3.50
N LYS A 152 4.75 19.94 -4.26
CA LYS A 152 6.15 20.32 -4.48
C LYS A 152 6.86 20.56 -3.14
N GLY A 153 7.94 19.80 -2.87
CA GLY A 153 8.82 20.00 -1.72
C GLY A 153 8.56 19.11 -0.51
N ILE A 154 7.49 18.31 -0.49
CA ILE A 154 7.29 17.25 0.49
C ILE A 154 7.89 15.97 -0.08
N MET A 155 8.35 15.07 0.79
CA MET A 155 9.10 13.85 0.47
C MET A 155 8.54 13.11 -0.76
N LYS A 156 9.44 12.59 -1.59
CA LYS A 156 9.10 11.76 -2.76
C LYS A 156 9.25 10.29 -2.39
N VAL A 157 8.21 9.49 -2.62
CA VAL A 157 8.33 8.03 -2.64
C VAL A 157 8.89 7.64 -4.01
N GLN A 158 10.05 7.00 -4.04
CA GLN A 158 10.69 6.55 -5.25
C GLN A 158 10.90 5.04 -5.20
N PRO A 159 10.33 4.27 -6.14
CA PRO A 159 10.52 2.83 -6.18
C PRO A 159 12.00 2.53 -6.42
N LYS A 160 12.48 1.51 -5.74
CA LYS A 160 13.85 1.06 -5.81
C LYS A 160 13.87 -0.45 -6.04
N ASN A 161 14.97 -0.96 -6.59
CA ASN A 161 15.28 -2.38 -6.57
C ASN A 161 15.78 -2.80 -5.18
N ARG A 162 16.04 -4.09 -4.99
CA ARG A 162 16.51 -4.64 -3.71
C ARG A 162 17.83 -4.03 -3.22
N ILE A 163 18.68 -3.54 -4.12
CA ILE A 163 19.98 -2.92 -3.82
C ILE A 163 19.82 -1.43 -3.46
N GLY A 164 18.63 -0.85 -3.66
CA GLY A 164 18.35 0.55 -3.38
C GLY A 164 18.49 1.49 -4.57
N ASP A 165 18.81 0.97 -5.76
CA ASP A 165 18.83 1.78 -6.99
C ASP A 165 17.41 2.21 -7.38
N LYS A 166 17.26 3.46 -7.74
CA LYS A 166 15.97 4.03 -8.13
C LYS A 166 15.55 3.54 -9.51
N TYR A 167 14.33 3.06 -9.63
CA TYR A 167 13.72 2.88 -10.94
C TYR A 167 13.45 4.23 -11.58
N LYS A 168 13.85 4.40 -12.82
CA LYS A 168 13.64 5.66 -13.57
C LYS A 168 12.23 5.77 -14.10
N ASN A 169 11.61 4.67 -14.52
CA ASN A 169 10.22 4.58 -14.96
C ASN A 169 9.66 3.22 -14.57
N ILE A 170 8.47 3.19 -14.01
CA ILE A 170 7.61 2.00 -13.92
C ILE A 170 6.46 2.30 -14.90
N ASN A 171 6.62 1.86 -16.13
CA ASN A 171 5.57 1.89 -17.15
C ASN A 171 5.00 0.50 -17.31
#